data_51618ce83c16a105033917a687e21a69
#
_entry.id   51618ce83c16a105033917a687e21a69
#
_cell.length_a   1.000
_cell.length_b   1.000
_cell.length_c   1.000
_cell.angle_alpha   90.00
_cell.angle_beta   90.00
_cell.angle_gamma   90.00
#
_symmetry.space_group_name_H-M   'P 1'
#
loop_
_entity.id
_entity.type
_entity.pdbx_description
1 polymer ?
#
loop_
_entity_poly.entity_id
_entity_poly.type
_entity_poly.pdbx_seq_one_letter_code
_entity_poly.pdbx_strand_id
1 'polypeptide(L)'
;MKFTTNRESLLRPLQLVTGVVERRQTLPVLSNLLVKAADGAVSITGTDLEVQLVASIEGVDIEQEGSATIPARKLADIWRSLVEGAEVSVAVENTRTIVRSGRSRFALATLPVEEFPELASHDGEVNVVMPLS
;
A
#
# COMPACT_ATOMS: atom_id res chain seq x y z
N MET A 1 4.76 -11.62 -1.53
CA MET A 1 5.24 -10.36 -0.91
C MET A 1 5.18 -10.48 0.61
N LYS A 2 6.25 -10.12 1.27
CA LYS A 2 6.28 -10.10 2.73
C LYS A 2 7.31 -9.08 3.19
N PHE A 3 6.89 -8.14 4.04
CA PHE A 3 7.80 -7.13 4.56
C PHE A 3 7.37 -6.68 5.96
N THR A 4 8.31 -6.05 6.66
CA THR A 4 8.08 -5.51 8.00
C THR A 4 8.52 -4.05 8.01
N THR A 5 7.71 -3.18 8.61
CA THR A 5 8.00 -1.76 8.70
C THR A 5 7.42 -1.20 10.00
N ASN A 6 7.69 0.05 10.28
CA ASN A 6 7.09 0.76 11.40
C ASN A 6 5.82 1.48 10.95
N ARG A 7 4.87 1.59 11.87
CA ARG A 7 3.63 2.30 11.60
C ARG A 7 3.88 3.70 11.01
N GLU A 8 4.77 4.48 11.62
CA GLU A 8 5.04 5.86 11.22
C GLU A 8 5.68 5.96 9.84
N SER A 9 6.48 4.98 9.46
CA SER A 9 7.15 5.00 8.16
C SER A 9 6.18 4.95 7.00
N LEU A 10 5.07 4.23 7.17
CA LEU A 10 4.10 4.03 6.09
C LEU A 10 2.83 4.86 6.27
N LEU A 11 2.57 5.38 7.46
CA LEU A 11 1.31 6.06 7.76
C LEU A 11 1.06 7.25 6.83
N ARG A 12 2.03 8.13 6.69
CA ARG A 12 1.88 9.33 5.87
C ARG A 12 1.77 9.03 4.37
N PRO A 13 2.65 8.20 3.80
CA PRO A 13 2.50 7.79 2.41
C PRO A 13 1.14 7.14 2.14
N LEU A 14 0.68 6.31 3.07
CA LEU A 14 -0.59 5.62 2.95
C LEU A 14 -1.76 6.61 2.94
N GLN A 15 -1.72 7.62 3.80
CA GLN A 15 -2.77 8.64 3.84
C GLN A 15 -2.79 9.47 2.57
N LEU A 16 -1.63 9.85 2.06
CA LEU A 16 -1.53 10.62 0.82
C LEU A 16 -2.11 9.88 -0.37
N VAL A 17 -1.74 8.63 -0.52
CA VAL A 17 -2.18 7.84 -1.68
C VAL A 17 -3.64 7.46 -1.54
N THR A 18 -4.11 7.18 -0.33
CA THR A 18 -5.51 6.86 -0.08
C THR A 18 -6.42 8.03 -0.45
N GLY A 19 -5.95 9.25 -0.29
CA GLY A 19 -6.70 10.44 -0.66
C GLY A 19 -7.08 10.47 -2.15
N VAL A 20 -6.23 9.93 -3.02
CA VAL A 20 -6.54 9.84 -4.45
C VAL A 20 -7.66 8.83 -4.70
N VAL A 21 -7.73 7.79 -3.88
CA VAL A 21 -8.65 6.66 -4.08
C VAL A 21 -10.02 6.92 -3.45
N GLU A 22 -10.16 7.91 -2.59
CA GLU A 22 -11.40 8.16 -1.85
C GLU A 22 -12.58 8.64 -2.68
N ARG A 23 -12.38 8.86 -3.98
CA ARG A 23 -13.45 9.30 -4.87
C ARG A 23 -14.32 8.12 -5.28
N ARG A 24 -15.48 8.45 -5.88
CA ARG A 24 -16.34 7.41 -6.43
C ARG A 24 -15.59 6.61 -7.47
N GLN A 25 -15.59 5.31 -7.29
CA GLN A 25 -14.90 4.41 -8.19
C GLN A 25 -15.90 3.55 -8.93
N THR A 26 -15.74 3.47 -10.25
CA THR A 26 -16.57 2.62 -11.10
C THR A 26 -16.04 1.21 -11.17
N LEU A 27 -14.74 1.02 -10.91
CA LEU A 27 -14.10 -0.29 -10.91
C LEU A 27 -13.65 -0.65 -9.50
N PRO A 28 -13.99 -1.84 -9.00
CA PRO A 28 -13.58 -2.23 -7.63
C PRO A 28 -12.08 -2.15 -7.40
N VAL A 29 -11.26 -2.48 -8.39
CA VAL A 29 -9.81 -2.46 -8.24
C VAL A 29 -9.29 -1.05 -7.95
N LEU A 30 -10.01 -0.01 -8.35
CA LEU A 30 -9.61 1.38 -8.08
C LEU A 30 -9.78 1.76 -6.61
N SER A 31 -10.51 0.96 -5.84
CA SER A 31 -10.60 1.15 -4.39
C SER A 31 -9.38 0.56 -3.68
N ASN A 32 -8.53 -0.13 -4.41
CA ASN A 32 -7.33 -0.74 -3.88
C ASN A 32 -6.10 0.09 -4.19
N LEU A 33 -5.06 -0.12 -3.39
CA LEU A 33 -3.73 0.41 -3.67
C LEU A 33 -2.89 -0.71 -4.26
N LEU A 34 -2.02 -0.37 -5.19
CA LEU A 34 -1.00 -1.30 -5.65
C LEU A 34 0.20 -1.16 -4.72
N VAL A 35 0.51 -2.22 -4.00
CA VAL A 35 1.65 -2.24 -3.07
C VAL A 35 2.71 -3.14 -3.68
N LYS A 36 3.92 -2.62 -3.80
CA LYS A 36 5.03 -3.35 -4.38
C LYS A 36 6.24 -3.29 -3.45
N ALA A 37 6.79 -4.44 -3.13
CA ALA A 37 7.98 -4.55 -2.28
C ALA A 37 9.12 -5.12 -3.12
N ALA A 38 10.17 -4.34 -3.31
CA ALA A 38 11.35 -4.75 -4.08
C ALA A 38 12.53 -3.85 -3.77
N ASP A 39 13.72 -4.40 -3.85
CA ASP A 39 14.98 -3.64 -3.73
C ASP A 39 15.08 -2.80 -2.43
N GLY A 40 14.57 -3.34 -1.34
CA GLY A 40 14.61 -2.65 -0.05
C GLY A 40 13.62 -1.51 0.07
N ALA A 41 12.71 -1.35 -0.86
CA ALA A 41 11.73 -0.28 -0.87
C ALA A 41 10.32 -0.82 -1.05
N VAL A 42 9.35 -0.12 -0.46
CA VAL A 42 7.93 -0.41 -0.67
C VAL A 42 7.31 0.81 -1.34
N SER A 43 6.66 0.58 -2.47
CA SER A 43 5.92 1.63 -3.18
C SER A 43 4.43 1.37 -3.08
N ILE A 44 3.66 2.44 -2.96
CA ILE A 44 2.21 2.40 -2.86
C ILE A 44 1.65 3.29 -3.94
N THR A 45 0.81 2.73 -4.81
CA THR A 45 0.22 3.46 -5.92
C THR A 45 -1.29 3.51 -5.80
N GLY A 46 -1.86 4.69 -5.93
CA GLY A 46 -3.30 4.89 -6.02
C GLY A 46 -3.62 5.67 -7.28
N THR A 47 -4.76 5.40 -7.87
CA THR A 47 -5.18 6.10 -9.09
C THR A 47 -6.70 6.25 -9.16
N ASP A 48 -7.15 7.31 -9.81
CA ASP A 48 -8.55 7.51 -10.15
C ASP A 48 -8.74 7.50 -11.67
N LEU A 49 -7.74 6.99 -12.41
CA LEU A 49 -7.65 6.95 -13.87
C LEU A 49 -7.18 8.26 -14.51
N GLU A 50 -7.33 9.38 -13.83
CA GLU A 50 -6.85 10.67 -14.34
C GLU A 50 -5.50 11.03 -13.71
N VAL A 51 -5.34 10.68 -12.44
CA VAL A 51 -4.13 10.95 -11.65
C VAL A 51 -3.64 9.67 -11.03
N GLN A 52 -2.34 9.47 -11.08
CA GLN A 52 -1.69 8.37 -10.39
C GLN A 52 -0.69 8.93 -9.40
N LEU A 53 -0.87 8.60 -8.14
CA LEU A 53 0.05 9.02 -7.09
C LEU A 53 0.84 7.80 -6.61
N VAL A 54 2.15 7.91 -6.65
CA VAL A 54 3.05 6.85 -6.18
C VAL A 54 3.88 7.39 -5.03
N ALA A 55 3.83 6.72 -3.90
CA ALA A 55 4.65 7.04 -2.75
C ALA A 55 5.55 5.85 -2.44
N SER A 56 6.80 6.11 -2.12
CA SER A 56 7.77 5.05 -1.82
C SER A 56 8.48 5.32 -0.52
N ILE A 57 8.77 4.25 0.23
CA ILE A 57 9.65 4.32 1.40
C ILE A 57 10.79 3.35 1.21
N GLU A 58 11.98 3.77 1.62
CA GLU A 58 13.19 2.95 1.51
C GLU A 58 13.59 2.40 2.88
N GLY A 59 14.54 1.48 2.90
CA GLY A 59 15.04 0.90 4.14
C GLY A 59 14.07 -0.03 4.81
N VAL A 60 13.15 -0.62 4.05
CA VAL A 60 12.17 -1.58 4.58
C VAL A 60 12.78 -2.97 4.61
N ASP A 61 12.48 -3.70 5.66
CA ASP A 61 12.91 -5.10 5.79
C ASP A 61 11.98 -5.98 4.95
N ILE A 62 12.44 -6.34 3.75
CA ILE A 62 11.66 -7.17 2.83
C ILE A 62 12.14 -8.60 2.91
N GLU A 63 11.28 -9.50 3.36
CA GLU A 63 11.58 -10.92 3.43
C GLU A 63 11.31 -11.61 2.08
N GLN A 64 10.31 -11.12 1.36
CA GLN A 64 9.95 -11.67 0.05
C GLN A 64 9.41 -10.55 -0.83
N GLU A 65 10.03 -10.37 -1.98
CA GLU A 65 9.59 -9.36 -2.95
C GLU A 65 8.29 -9.79 -3.63
N GLY A 66 7.56 -8.82 -4.12
CA GLY A 66 6.32 -9.06 -4.82
C GLY A 66 5.43 -7.85 -4.84
N SER A 67 4.21 -8.04 -5.33
CA SER A 67 3.23 -6.97 -5.40
C SER A 67 1.82 -7.53 -5.16
N ALA A 68 0.93 -6.66 -4.71
CA ALA A 68 -0.46 -7.02 -4.47
C ALA A 68 -1.33 -5.77 -4.49
N THR A 69 -2.61 -5.93 -4.76
CA THR A 69 -3.56 -4.83 -4.59
C THR A 69 -4.32 -5.02 -3.29
N ILE A 70 -4.37 -3.98 -2.48
CA ILE A 70 -4.92 -4.04 -1.13
C ILE A 70 -5.96 -2.93 -0.97
N PRO A 71 -7.13 -3.21 -0.35
CA PRO A 71 -8.14 -2.17 -0.14
C PRO A 71 -7.57 -0.96 0.59
N ALA A 72 -7.64 0.21 -0.05
CA ALA A 72 -7.00 1.42 0.45
C ALA A 72 -7.56 1.85 1.80
N ARG A 73 -8.88 2.00 1.87
CA ARG A 73 -9.52 2.51 3.07
C ARG A 73 -9.33 1.58 4.26
N LYS A 74 -9.49 0.28 4.03
CA LYS A 74 -9.31 -0.70 5.10
C LYS A 74 -7.89 -0.72 5.61
N LEU A 75 -6.92 -0.65 4.72
CA LEU A 75 -5.51 -0.62 5.10
C LEU A 75 -5.19 0.65 5.89
N ALA A 76 -5.69 1.80 5.43
CA ALA A 76 -5.48 3.06 6.13
C ALA A 76 -6.11 3.05 7.52
N ASP A 77 -7.32 2.49 7.64
CA ASP A 77 -8.00 2.38 8.94
C ASP A 77 -7.23 1.50 9.91
N ILE A 78 -6.71 0.37 9.43
CA ILE A 78 -5.88 -0.51 10.24
C ILE A 78 -4.65 0.26 10.74
N TRP A 79 -3.98 0.97 9.84
CA TRP A 79 -2.76 1.71 10.19
C TRP A 79 -3.02 2.78 11.25
N ARG A 80 -4.13 3.49 11.12
CA ARG A 80 -4.50 4.51 12.10
C ARG A 80 -4.85 3.93 13.45
N SER A 81 -5.36 2.69 13.48
CA SER A 81 -5.76 2.05 14.73
C SER A 81 -4.59 1.47 15.52
N LEU A 82 -3.43 1.34 14.90
CA LEU A 82 -2.26 0.78 15.56
C LEU A 82 -1.65 1.78 16.54
N VAL A 83 -0.95 1.25 17.55
CA VAL A 83 -0.30 2.12 18.52
C VAL A 83 0.91 2.79 17.88
N GLU A 84 1.22 3.98 18.38
CA GLU A 84 2.37 4.74 17.92
C GLU A 84 3.65 3.93 18.13
N GLY A 85 4.51 3.91 17.12
CA GLY A 85 5.77 3.17 17.16
C GLY A 85 5.66 1.69 16.90
N ALA A 86 4.45 1.20 16.58
CA ALA A 86 4.25 -0.24 16.37
C ALA A 86 5.01 -0.76 15.16
N GLU A 87 5.55 -1.97 15.31
CA GLU A 87 6.12 -2.71 14.20
C GLU A 87 5.01 -3.47 13.50
N VAL A 88 4.96 -3.40 12.18
CA VAL A 88 3.89 -3.99 11.39
C VAL A 88 4.46 -4.91 10.32
N SER A 89 3.93 -6.11 10.25
CA SER A 89 4.29 -7.09 9.26
C SER A 89 3.15 -7.24 8.25
N VAL A 90 3.47 -7.22 6.96
CA VAL A 90 2.49 -7.37 5.88
C VAL A 90 2.93 -8.56 5.03
N ALA A 91 2.03 -9.51 4.83
CA ALA A 91 2.31 -10.68 4.02
C ALA A 91 1.11 -11.02 3.14
N VAL A 92 1.38 -11.41 1.91
CA VAL A 92 0.33 -11.86 0.98
C VAL A 92 0.32 -13.38 0.96
N GLU A 93 -0.84 -13.95 1.26
CA GLU A 93 -1.06 -15.39 1.28
C GLU A 93 -2.26 -15.70 0.37
N ASN A 94 -2.00 -16.28 -0.79
CA ASN A 94 -3.04 -16.58 -1.79
C ASN A 94 -3.80 -15.32 -2.20
N THR A 95 -5.09 -15.23 -1.86
CA THR A 95 -5.94 -14.09 -2.23
C THR A 95 -6.14 -13.13 -1.06
N ARG A 96 -5.31 -13.22 -0.02
CA ARG A 96 -5.45 -12.38 1.17
C ARG A 96 -4.13 -11.73 1.55
N THR A 97 -4.25 -10.52 2.09
CA THR A 97 -3.13 -9.82 2.71
C THR A 97 -3.32 -9.89 4.22
N ILE A 98 -2.30 -10.36 4.91
CA ILE A 98 -2.32 -10.47 6.36
C ILE A 98 -1.46 -9.36 6.94
N VAL A 99 -2.07 -8.54 7.78
CA VAL A 99 -1.36 -7.47 8.49
C VAL A 99 -1.30 -7.85 9.96
N ARG A 100 -0.09 -7.89 10.51
CA ARG A 100 0.11 -8.26 11.91
C ARG A 100 0.87 -7.17 12.65
N SER A 101 0.42 -6.86 13.85
CA SER A 101 1.12 -5.94 14.74
C SER A 101 0.84 -6.37 16.17
N GLY A 102 1.88 -6.78 16.89
CA GLY A 102 1.70 -7.31 18.23
C GLY A 102 0.78 -8.52 18.23
N ARG A 103 -0.32 -8.41 18.95
CA ARG A 103 -1.32 -9.48 19.03
C ARG A 103 -2.44 -9.33 18.00
N SER A 104 -2.44 -8.23 17.28
CA SER A 104 -3.49 -7.96 16.30
C SER A 104 -3.17 -8.60 14.97
N ARG A 105 -4.19 -9.13 14.31
CA ARG A 105 -4.06 -9.74 13.01
C ARG A 105 -5.28 -9.35 12.18
N PHE A 106 -5.02 -8.81 11.00
CA PHE A 106 -6.06 -8.39 10.08
C PHE A 106 -5.89 -9.13 8.76
N ALA A 107 -6.99 -9.58 8.17
CA ALA A 107 -6.96 -10.23 6.87
C ALA A 107 -7.80 -9.41 5.90
N LEU A 108 -7.18 -9.04 4.77
CA LEU A 108 -7.82 -8.25 3.74
C LEU A 108 -7.83 -9.03 2.43
N ALA A 109 -8.92 -8.91 1.67
CA ALA A 109 -8.97 -9.51 0.34
C ALA A 109 -8.06 -8.75 -0.61
N THR A 110 -7.37 -9.46 -1.50
CA THR A 110 -6.57 -8.84 -2.56
C THR A 110 -7.21 -9.13 -3.91
N LEU A 111 -7.05 -8.20 -4.84
CA LEU A 111 -7.42 -8.43 -6.23
C LEU A 111 -6.16 -8.66 -7.04
N PRO A 112 -6.27 -9.35 -8.20
CA PRO A 112 -5.11 -9.58 -9.05
C PRO A 112 -4.45 -8.28 -9.48
N VAL A 113 -3.12 -8.27 -9.44
CA VAL A 113 -2.35 -7.09 -9.82
C VAL A 113 -2.60 -6.70 -11.26
N GLU A 114 -2.85 -7.67 -12.11
CA GLU A 114 -3.10 -7.48 -13.53
C GLU A 114 -4.33 -6.64 -13.80
N GLU A 115 -5.27 -6.58 -12.85
CA GLU A 115 -6.47 -5.78 -12.99
C GLU A 115 -6.26 -4.32 -12.60
N PHE A 116 -5.14 -4.02 -11.96
CA PHE A 116 -4.85 -2.65 -11.56
C PHE A 116 -4.44 -1.84 -12.80
N PRO A 117 -5.12 -0.72 -13.10
CA PRO A 117 -4.82 0.04 -14.30
C PRO A 117 -3.46 0.70 -14.25
N GLU A 118 -2.71 0.60 -15.36
CA GLU A 118 -1.47 1.32 -15.52
C GLU A 118 -1.73 2.53 -16.40
N LEU A 119 -1.43 3.70 -15.89
CA LEU A 119 -1.54 4.90 -16.70
C LEU A 119 -0.33 4.99 -17.63
N ALA A 120 -0.56 5.47 -18.84
CA ALA A 120 0.51 5.72 -19.77
C ALA A 120 1.53 6.64 -19.09
N SER A 121 2.80 6.33 -19.30
CA SER A 121 3.90 6.96 -18.59
C SER A 121 3.83 8.49 -18.61
N HIS A 122 4.02 9.07 -17.48
CA HIS A 122 4.29 10.48 -17.18
C HIS A 122 3.07 11.37 -17.04
N ASP A 123 1.99 11.15 -17.75
CA ASP A 123 0.82 12.02 -17.65
C ASP A 123 0.04 11.68 -16.37
N GLY A 124 -0.04 12.64 -15.48
CA GLY A 124 -0.78 12.49 -14.24
C GLY A 124 -0.08 11.67 -13.17
N GLU A 125 1.17 11.28 -13.40
CA GLU A 125 1.92 10.56 -12.40
C GLU A 125 2.66 11.51 -11.47
N VAL A 126 2.47 11.34 -10.18
CA VAL A 126 3.18 12.09 -9.15
C VAL A 126 3.92 11.10 -8.27
N ASN A 127 5.23 11.26 -8.17
CA ASN A 127 6.07 10.39 -7.36
C ASN A 127 6.52 11.12 -6.11
N VAL A 128 6.28 10.52 -4.96
CA VAL A 128 6.71 11.04 -3.68
C VAL A 128 7.61 9.99 -3.03
N VAL A 129 8.84 10.36 -2.76
CA VAL A 129 9.78 9.49 -2.07
C VAL A 129 9.98 10.03 -0.66
N MET A 130 9.72 9.19 0.34
CA MET A 130 9.83 9.57 1.73
C MET A 130 10.97 8.83 2.38
N PRO A 131 11.91 9.54 3.01
CA PRO A 131 12.98 8.86 3.72
C PRO A 131 12.44 8.16 4.96
N LEU A 132 13.04 7.02 5.27
CA LEU A 132 12.73 6.32 6.50
C LEU A 132 13.36 7.10 7.65
N SER A 133 12.55 7.53 8.57
CA SER A 133 13.04 8.29 9.71
C SER A 133 13.18 7.42 10.95
#